data_996a94ebdc78bf9a2324a3f3da74a434
#
_entry.id   996a94ebdc78bf9a2324a3f3da74a434
#
_cell.length_a   1.000
_cell.length_b   1.000
_cell.length_c   1.000
_cell.angle_alpha   90.00
_cell.angle_beta   90.00
_cell.angle_gamma   90.00
#
_symmetry.space_group_name_H-M   'P 1'
#
loop_
_entity.id
_entity.type
_entity.pdbx_description
1 polymer ?
#
loop_
_entity_poly.entity_id
_entity_poly.type
_entity_poly.pdbx_seq_one_letter_code
_entity_poly.pdbx_strand_id
1 'polypeptide(L)'
;MDLHSAPEAYSRIIHYDTVKEQQVRLTVNTFRDIEYIHLRKYYLDFDEEWKPSPEGIAMPLGLNNSREMFSGLIEILSLAESKAVIEEHFLDLIQELYK
;
A
#
# COMPACT_ATOMS: atom_id res chain seq x y z
N MET A 1 -10.38 -3.53 -19.63
CA MET A 1 -10.17 -3.28 -18.19
C MET A 1 -8.74 -2.80 -17.96
N ASP A 2 -8.58 -1.70 -17.26
CA ASP A 2 -7.26 -1.19 -16.91
C ASP A 2 -6.69 -1.94 -15.70
N LEU A 3 -5.37 -1.94 -15.57
CA LEU A 3 -4.68 -2.59 -14.47
C LEU A 3 -5.23 -2.15 -13.10
N HIS A 4 -5.45 -0.85 -12.92
CA HIS A 4 -5.93 -0.31 -11.64
C HIS A 4 -7.39 -0.67 -11.34
N SER A 5 -8.15 -1.11 -12.33
CA SER A 5 -9.57 -1.45 -12.18
C SER A 5 -9.81 -2.94 -11.98
N ALA A 6 -8.79 -3.79 -12.06
CA ALA A 6 -8.93 -5.22 -11.83
C ALA A 6 -9.35 -5.47 -10.38
N PRO A 7 -10.18 -6.51 -10.13
CA PRO A 7 -10.63 -6.80 -8.76
C PRO A 7 -9.49 -7.01 -7.79
N GLU A 8 -9.65 -6.45 -6.60
CA GLU A 8 -8.62 -6.49 -5.55
C GLU A 8 -8.73 -7.77 -4.73
N ALA A 9 -7.59 -8.45 -4.53
CA ALA A 9 -7.47 -9.56 -3.60
C ALA A 9 -7.13 -9.09 -2.19
N TYR A 10 -6.56 -7.89 -2.07
CA TYR A 10 -6.16 -7.28 -0.80
C TYR A 10 -6.25 -5.76 -0.93
N SER A 11 -6.68 -5.10 0.15
CA SER A 11 -6.73 -3.64 0.21
C SER A 11 -6.50 -3.16 1.64
N ARG A 12 -5.64 -2.16 1.78
CA ARG A 12 -5.35 -1.55 3.06
C ARG A 12 -5.24 -0.04 2.90
N ILE A 13 -5.99 0.70 3.71
CA ILE A 13 -5.92 2.16 3.71
C ILE A 13 -4.63 2.57 4.43
N ILE A 14 -3.75 3.30 3.72
CA ILE A 14 -2.51 3.83 4.27
C ILE A 14 -2.72 5.25 4.79
N HIS A 15 -3.49 6.04 4.06
CA HIS A 15 -3.74 7.43 4.42
C HIS A 15 -5.15 7.83 3.99
N TYR A 16 -5.81 8.61 4.82
CA TYR A 16 -7.15 9.15 4.54
C TYR A 16 -7.10 10.68 4.63
N ASP A 17 -7.35 11.34 3.50
CA ASP A 17 -7.49 12.80 3.46
C ASP A 17 -8.97 13.15 3.57
N THR A 18 -9.40 13.55 4.75
CA THR A 18 -10.82 13.82 5.03
C THR A 18 -11.32 15.09 4.35
N VAL A 19 -10.44 16.04 4.05
CA VAL A 19 -10.82 17.30 3.39
C VAL A 19 -11.13 17.06 1.92
N LYS A 20 -10.26 16.33 1.23
CA LYS A 20 -10.43 16.04 -0.19
C LYS A 20 -11.28 14.80 -0.46
N GLU A 21 -11.65 14.06 0.57
CA GLU A 21 -12.32 12.78 0.46
C GLU A 21 -11.55 11.85 -0.48
N GLN A 22 -10.26 11.67 -0.17
CA GLN A 22 -9.35 10.80 -0.91
C GLN A 22 -8.65 9.86 0.05
N GLN A 23 -8.32 8.68 -0.45
CA GLN A 23 -7.54 7.70 0.29
C GLN A 23 -6.32 7.31 -0.53
N VAL A 24 -5.24 6.94 0.17
CA VAL A 24 -4.14 6.20 -0.43
C VAL A 24 -4.23 4.78 0.11
N ARG A 25 -4.28 3.81 -0.78
CA ARG A 25 -4.38 2.40 -0.41
C ARG A 25 -3.23 1.58 -0.97
N LEU A 26 -2.83 0.59 -0.19
CA LEU A 26 -1.95 -0.47 -0.64
C LEU A 26 -2.85 -1.64 -1.04
N THR A 27 -2.78 -2.06 -2.29
CA THR A 27 -3.67 -3.09 -2.82
C THR A 27 -2.91 -4.14 -3.62
N VAL A 28 -3.51 -5.30 -3.77
CA VAL A 28 -3.01 -6.37 -4.63
C VAL A 28 -4.14 -6.82 -5.54
N ASN A 29 -3.87 -6.90 -6.82
CA ASN A 29 -4.80 -7.48 -7.78
C ASN A 29 -4.06 -8.38 -8.77
N THR A 30 -4.84 -9.12 -9.55
CA THR A 30 -4.32 -9.95 -10.64
C THR A 30 -4.80 -9.37 -11.96
N PHE A 31 -3.87 -9.12 -12.87
CA PHE A 31 -4.17 -8.61 -14.19
C PHE A 31 -3.33 -9.35 -15.22
N ARG A 32 -4.00 -10.01 -16.18
CA ARG A 32 -3.35 -10.82 -17.22
C ARG A 32 -2.40 -11.87 -16.63
N ASP A 33 -2.89 -12.58 -15.61
CA ASP A 33 -2.19 -13.66 -14.90
C ASP A 33 -0.96 -13.23 -14.10
N ILE A 34 -0.79 -11.94 -13.87
CA ILE A 34 0.28 -11.40 -13.04
C ILE A 34 -0.32 -10.71 -11.83
N GLU A 35 0.20 -11.00 -10.66
CA GLU A 35 -0.18 -10.28 -9.45
C GLU A 35 0.63 -9.00 -9.33
N TYR A 36 -0.07 -7.89 -9.03
CA TYR A 36 0.52 -6.57 -8.89
C TYR A 36 0.26 -6.02 -7.50
N ILE A 37 1.29 -5.36 -6.95
CA ILE A 37 1.13 -4.52 -5.77
C ILE A 37 0.99 -3.07 -6.23
N HIS A 38 0.04 -2.35 -5.64
CA HIS A 38 -0.26 -0.96 -5.97
C HIS A 38 -0.16 -0.07 -4.74
N LEU A 39 0.32 1.15 -4.94
CA LEU A 39 0.10 2.26 -4.03
C LEU A 39 -0.68 3.30 -4.82
N ARG A 40 -1.96 3.51 -4.48
CA ARG A 40 -2.89 4.19 -5.36
C ARG A 40 -3.86 5.09 -4.60
N LYS A 41 -4.22 6.22 -5.23
CA LYS A 41 -5.28 7.09 -4.73
C LYS A 41 -6.64 6.51 -5.08
N TYR A 42 -7.55 6.61 -4.12
CA TYR A 42 -8.96 6.28 -4.28
C TYR A 42 -9.78 7.53 -4.06
N TYR A 43 -10.87 7.65 -4.76
CA TYR A 43 -11.81 8.76 -4.64
C TYR A 43 -13.21 8.25 -4.32
N LEU A 44 -14.01 9.11 -3.72
CA LEU A 44 -15.41 8.81 -3.43
C LEU A 44 -16.25 9.27 -4.63
N ASP A 45 -16.99 8.34 -5.23
CA ASP A 45 -17.83 8.67 -6.40
C ASP A 45 -19.21 9.20 -5.97
N PHE A 46 -20.06 9.48 -6.95
CA PHE A 46 -21.40 10.02 -6.71
C PHE A 46 -22.33 9.03 -5.99
N ASP A 47 -22.03 7.75 -6.06
CA ASP A 47 -22.81 6.70 -5.36
C ASP A 47 -22.27 6.45 -3.95
N GLU A 48 -21.35 7.29 -3.49
CA GLU A 48 -20.68 7.16 -2.19
C GLU A 48 -19.88 5.86 -2.08
N GLU A 49 -19.35 5.39 -3.20
CA GLU A 49 -18.45 4.25 -3.26
C GLU A 49 -17.02 4.69 -3.53
N TRP A 50 -16.08 4.02 -2.89
CA TRP A 50 -14.65 4.27 -3.11
C TRP A 50 -14.18 3.56 -4.37
N LYS A 51 -13.57 4.31 -5.27
CA LYS A 51 -13.09 3.80 -6.56
C LYS A 51 -11.60 4.09 -6.75
N PRO A 52 -10.84 3.16 -7.34
CA PRO A 52 -9.45 3.41 -7.68
C PRO A 52 -9.33 4.46 -8.80
N SER A 53 -8.40 5.38 -8.63
CA SER A 53 -8.08 6.36 -9.66
C SER A 53 -6.88 5.89 -10.49
N PRO A 54 -6.62 6.52 -11.66
CA PRO A 54 -5.39 6.24 -12.40
C PRO A 54 -4.12 6.73 -11.69
N GLU A 55 -4.28 7.57 -10.66
CA GLU A 55 -3.15 8.14 -9.92
C GLU A 55 -2.59 7.13 -8.93
N GLY A 56 -1.50 6.53 -9.30
CA GLY A 56 -0.83 5.56 -8.46
C GLY A 56 0.28 4.85 -9.21
N ILE A 57 0.95 3.97 -8.49
CA ILE A 57 2.01 3.14 -9.05
C ILE A 57 1.66 1.68 -8.84
N ALA A 58 2.09 0.85 -9.77
CA ALA A 58 1.92 -0.58 -9.70
C ALA A 58 3.21 -1.26 -10.16
N MET A 59 3.50 -2.38 -9.53
CA MET A 59 4.63 -3.20 -9.93
C MET A 59 4.29 -4.67 -9.68
N PRO A 60 4.89 -5.60 -10.42
CA PRO A 60 4.65 -7.01 -10.14
C PRO A 60 4.96 -7.33 -8.68
N LEU A 61 4.07 -8.10 -8.03
CA LEU A 61 4.29 -8.51 -6.66
C LEU A 61 5.43 -9.53 -6.62
N GLY A 62 6.50 -9.21 -5.91
CA GLY A 62 7.65 -10.06 -5.81
C GLY A 62 8.46 -9.77 -4.56
N LEU A 63 9.22 -10.76 -4.13
CA LEU A 63 10.03 -10.65 -2.92
C LEU A 63 11.09 -9.55 -3.05
N ASN A 64 11.73 -9.44 -4.21
CA ASN A 64 12.79 -8.44 -4.42
C ASN A 64 12.23 -7.01 -4.39
N ASN A 65 11.12 -6.76 -5.08
CA ASN A 65 10.48 -5.45 -5.08
C ASN A 65 10.02 -5.06 -3.68
N SER A 66 9.41 -5.98 -2.98
CA SER A 66 8.92 -5.77 -1.61
C SER A 66 10.06 -5.50 -0.65
N ARG A 67 11.16 -6.22 -0.79
CA ARG A 67 12.36 -6.01 0.04
C ARG A 67 12.95 -4.62 -0.15
N GLU A 68 13.07 -4.18 -1.41
CA GLU A 68 13.61 -2.86 -1.71
C GLU A 68 12.70 -1.74 -1.18
N MET A 69 11.40 -1.90 -1.35
CA MET A 69 10.41 -0.93 -0.83
C MET A 69 10.48 -0.87 0.70
N PHE A 70 10.50 -2.01 1.36
CA PHE A 70 10.58 -2.10 2.81
C PHE A 70 11.88 -1.48 3.34
N SER A 71 13.01 -1.77 2.69
CA SER A 71 14.30 -1.20 3.04
C SER A 71 14.31 0.32 2.91
N GLY A 72 13.73 0.84 1.82
CA GLY A 72 13.62 2.28 1.62
C GLY A 72 12.76 2.95 2.68
N LEU A 73 11.66 2.34 3.06
CA LEU A 73 10.79 2.86 4.13
C LEU A 73 11.54 2.94 5.47
N ILE A 74 12.30 1.91 5.82
CA ILE A 74 13.11 1.89 7.04
C ILE A 74 14.17 3.00 7.00
N GLU A 75 14.85 3.17 5.88
CA GLU A 75 15.85 4.22 5.71
C GLU A 75 15.25 5.62 5.90
N ILE A 76 14.10 5.87 5.29
CA ILE A 76 13.38 7.16 5.42
C ILE A 76 13.00 7.40 6.88
N LEU A 77 12.43 6.41 7.54
CA LEU A 77 12.02 6.52 8.94
C LEU A 77 13.21 6.74 9.86
N SER A 78 14.38 6.16 9.54
CA SER A 78 15.58 6.33 10.36
C SER A 78 16.12 7.76 10.37
N LEU A 79 15.68 8.60 9.44
CA LEU A 79 16.04 10.02 9.44
C LEU A 79 15.27 10.80 10.51
N ALA A 80 14.12 10.31 10.93
CA ALA A 80 13.24 10.98 11.88
C ALA A 80 13.18 10.27 13.24
N GLU A 81 13.44 8.97 13.28
CA GLU A 81 13.28 8.15 14.48
C GLU A 81 14.56 7.43 14.84
N SER A 82 14.74 7.12 16.12
CA SER A 82 15.89 6.34 16.55
C SER A 82 15.76 4.89 16.10
N LYS A 83 16.89 4.21 15.93
CA LYS A 83 16.95 2.79 15.58
C LYS A 83 16.14 1.94 16.55
N ALA A 84 16.26 2.22 17.86
CA ALA A 84 15.53 1.44 18.87
C ALA A 84 14.02 1.55 18.72
N VAL A 85 13.51 2.73 18.43
CA VAL A 85 12.08 2.96 18.22
C VAL A 85 11.58 2.21 16.97
N ILE A 86 12.36 2.26 15.89
CA ILE A 86 12.01 1.56 14.64
C ILE A 86 11.99 0.05 14.86
N GLU A 87 13.03 -0.50 15.48
CA GLU A 87 13.12 -1.94 15.77
C GLU A 87 11.96 -2.42 16.63
N GLU A 88 11.67 -1.70 17.70
CA GLU A 88 10.58 -2.05 18.61
C GLU A 88 9.23 -2.08 17.88
N HIS A 89 8.97 -1.03 17.11
CA HIS A 89 7.69 -0.89 16.40
C HIS A 89 7.48 -1.98 15.35
N PHE A 90 8.47 -2.23 14.52
CA PHE A 90 8.36 -3.23 13.47
C PHE A 90 8.45 -4.67 13.97
N LEU A 91 9.22 -4.91 15.02
CA LEU A 91 9.33 -6.24 15.61
C LEU A 91 7.97 -6.68 16.18
N ASP A 92 7.31 -5.79 16.92
CA ASP A 92 5.97 -6.06 17.46
C ASP A 92 4.98 -6.36 16.34
N LEU A 93 5.04 -5.60 15.25
CA LEU A 93 4.16 -5.79 14.10
C LEU A 93 4.37 -7.17 13.46
N ILE A 94 5.62 -7.60 13.29
CA ILE A 94 5.93 -8.91 12.74
C ILE A 94 5.40 -10.01 13.66
N GLN A 95 5.57 -9.87 14.96
CA GLN A 95 5.08 -10.84 15.95
C GLN A 95 3.56 -10.96 15.90
N GLU A 96 2.84 -9.85 15.74
CA GLU A 96 1.39 -9.86 15.60
C GLU A 96 0.92 -10.59 14.36
N LEU A 97 1.62 -10.42 13.25
CA LEU A 97 1.24 -11.02 11.96
C LEU A 97 1.43 -12.54 11.94
N TYR A 98 2.35 -13.07 12.74
CA TYR A 98 2.67 -14.49 12.76
C TYR A 98 2.20 -15.23 14.01
N LYS A 99 1.23 -14.67 14.69
CA LYS A 99 0.60 -15.35 15.84
C LYS A 99 -0.22 -16.55 15.39
#